data_34dc53660864bfe61ce1ec29cc7d798b
#
_entry.id   34dc53660864bfe61ce1ec29cc7d798b
#
_cell.length_a   1.000
_cell.length_b   1.000
_cell.length_c   1.000
_cell.angle_alpha   90.00
_cell.angle_beta   90.00
_cell.angle_gamma   90.00
#
_symmetry.space_group_name_H-M   'P 1'
#
loop_
_entity.id
_entity.type
_entity.pdbx_description
1 polymer ?
#
loop_
_entity_poly.entity_id
_entity_poly.type
_entity_poly.pdbx_seq_one_letter_code
_entity_poly.pdbx_strand_id
1 'polypeptide(L)'
;MRDSRRVKMMVLRPLGQIAHLWPFGRKRVLVLEDDTTMQKLVAKLLRSLRVRVDFFGNGRDVVRKIEIEGERYDALLLDLMMPHEGGLTVLRDIRAHRASLLSRVVLMTGSGSSITDPWCHLVFAVVHKPFDGSALVTSVRACLNQPESLVA
;
A
#
# COMPACT_ATOMS: atom_id res chain seq x y z
N MET A 1 9.84 14.49 -58.64
CA MET A 1 10.15 14.92 -57.29
C MET A 1 8.86 14.91 -56.49
N ARG A 2 8.61 13.88 -55.70
CA ARG A 2 7.44 13.78 -54.81
C ARG A 2 7.97 13.58 -53.39
N ASP A 3 7.81 14.63 -52.61
CA ASP A 3 8.22 14.68 -51.20
C ASP A 3 7.21 13.90 -50.36
N SER A 4 7.63 12.72 -49.89
CA SER A 4 6.81 11.87 -49.05
C SER A 4 7.04 12.30 -47.57
N ARG A 5 6.25 13.23 -47.07
CA ARG A 5 6.19 13.57 -45.68
C ARG A 5 5.62 12.35 -44.90
N ARG A 6 6.50 11.62 -44.27
CA ARG A 6 6.10 10.60 -43.27
C ARG A 6 5.43 11.30 -42.10
N VAL A 7 4.12 11.21 -42.05
CA VAL A 7 3.35 11.55 -40.84
C VAL A 7 3.71 10.50 -39.76
N LYS A 8 4.46 10.93 -38.79
CA LYS A 8 4.76 10.12 -37.59
C LYS A 8 3.46 9.97 -36.80
N MET A 9 2.81 8.81 -36.94
CA MET A 9 1.61 8.49 -36.18
C MET A 9 2.00 8.39 -34.69
N MET A 10 1.65 9.44 -33.96
CA MET A 10 1.81 9.50 -32.51
C MET A 10 0.77 8.58 -31.91
N VAL A 11 1.20 7.39 -31.48
CA VAL A 11 0.34 6.45 -30.76
C VAL A 11 0.00 7.09 -29.43
N LEU A 12 -1.23 7.60 -29.32
CA LEU A 12 -1.81 8.06 -28.06
C LEU A 12 -1.93 6.84 -27.13
N ARG A 13 -1.09 6.76 -26.12
CA ARG A 13 -1.24 5.78 -25.04
C ARG A 13 -2.56 6.03 -24.33
N PRO A 14 -3.34 4.99 -23.99
CA PRO A 14 -4.60 5.16 -23.27
C PRO A 14 -4.35 5.84 -21.90
N LEU A 15 -5.19 6.83 -21.61
CA LEU A 15 -5.12 7.70 -20.41
C LEU A 15 -5.09 6.94 -19.07
N GLY A 16 -5.43 5.65 -19.05
CA GLY A 16 -5.39 4.79 -17.84
C GLY A 16 -3.99 4.45 -17.32
N GLN A 17 -2.91 4.63 -18.13
CA GLN A 17 -1.54 4.33 -17.72
C GLN A 17 -0.74 5.55 -17.22
N ILE A 18 -1.36 6.74 -17.16
CA ILE A 18 -0.67 7.98 -16.77
C ILE A 18 -0.73 8.22 -15.25
N ALA A 19 -1.47 7.41 -14.50
CA ALA A 19 -1.67 7.62 -13.06
C ALA A 19 -0.37 7.52 -12.23
N HIS A 20 0.68 6.88 -12.75
CA HIS A 20 1.98 6.73 -12.07
C HIS A 20 3.06 7.73 -12.52
N LEU A 21 2.77 8.58 -13.51
CA LEU A 21 3.68 9.62 -14.00
C LEU A 21 3.39 10.99 -13.34
N TRP A 22 3.26 10.99 -11.98
CA TRP A 22 3.26 12.25 -11.25
C TRP A 22 4.70 12.54 -10.80
N PRO A 23 5.48 13.33 -11.55
CA PRO A 23 6.92 13.49 -11.31
C PRO A 23 7.25 14.28 -10.05
N PHE A 24 6.25 14.78 -9.30
CA PHE A 24 6.44 15.63 -8.12
C PHE A 24 5.61 15.23 -6.90
N GLY A 25 4.88 14.10 -6.92
CA GLY A 25 4.08 13.61 -5.81
C GLY A 25 4.90 12.77 -4.83
N ARG A 26 4.82 13.08 -3.52
CA ARG A 26 5.33 12.16 -2.49
C ARG A 26 4.50 10.87 -2.56
N LYS A 27 5.16 9.71 -2.43
CA LYS A 27 4.49 8.41 -2.30
C LYS A 27 3.50 8.45 -1.14
N ARG A 28 2.40 7.71 -1.27
CA ARG A 28 1.31 7.69 -0.29
C ARG A 28 1.25 6.35 0.42
N VAL A 29 1.14 6.40 1.74
CA VAL A 29 0.97 5.23 2.60
C VAL A 29 -0.35 5.36 3.34
N LEU A 30 -1.19 4.34 3.25
CA LEU A 30 -2.37 4.20 4.09
C LEU A 30 -1.98 3.39 5.33
N VAL A 31 -2.40 3.83 6.52
CA VAL A 31 -2.16 3.13 7.78
C VAL A 31 -3.48 2.88 8.48
N LEU A 32 -3.78 1.61 8.75
CA LEU A 32 -4.87 1.16 9.59
C LEU A 32 -4.32 0.78 10.97
N GLU A 33 -4.67 1.55 11.99
CA GLU A 33 -4.24 1.37 13.38
C GLU A 33 -5.23 2.14 14.28
N ASP A 34 -5.82 1.53 15.30
CA ASP A 34 -6.80 2.17 16.18
C ASP A 34 -6.15 2.86 17.39
N ASP A 35 -4.96 2.43 17.82
CA ASP A 35 -4.23 3.07 18.92
C ASP A 35 -3.54 4.37 18.45
N THR A 36 -3.98 5.48 19.01
CA THR A 36 -3.43 6.80 18.67
C THR A 36 -1.96 6.95 19.05
N THR A 37 -1.47 6.23 20.08
CA THR A 37 -0.07 6.23 20.47
C THR A 37 0.76 5.51 19.42
N MET A 38 0.28 4.36 18.95
CA MET A 38 0.92 3.61 17.87
C MET A 38 0.89 4.41 16.56
N GLN A 39 -0.21 5.09 16.22
CA GLN A 39 -0.27 6.00 15.06
C GLN A 39 0.84 7.06 15.12
N LYS A 40 1.05 7.70 16.29
CA LYS A 40 2.11 8.70 16.48
C LYS A 40 3.51 8.09 16.30
N LEU A 41 3.73 6.88 16.82
CA LEU A 41 4.98 6.16 16.64
C LEU A 41 5.23 5.86 15.16
N VAL A 42 4.26 5.26 14.47
CA VAL A 42 4.35 4.97 13.04
C VAL A 42 4.60 6.26 12.23
N ALA A 43 3.87 7.33 12.52
CA ALA A 43 4.08 8.63 11.87
C ALA A 43 5.51 9.13 12.03
N LYS A 44 6.09 9.01 13.25
CA LYS A 44 7.48 9.39 13.52
C LYS A 44 8.48 8.55 12.73
N LEU A 45 8.27 7.24 12.68
CA LEU A 45 9.14 6.30 11.96
C LEU A 45 9.12 6.56 10.44
N LEU A 46 7.95 6.78 9.87
CA LEU A 46 7.80 6.98 8.43
C LEU A 46 8.27 8.36 7.95
N ARG A 47 8.58 9.32 8.84
CA ARG A 47 9.13 10.64 8.44
C ARG A 47 10.39 10.51 7.59
N SER A 48 11.26 9.55 7.89
CA SER A 48 12.50 9.31 7.15
C SER A 48 12.27 8.93 5.68
N LEU A 49 11.09 8.42 5.35
CA LEU A 49 10.71 8.01 3.99
C LEU A 49 10.12 9.15 3.15
N ARG A 50 9.86 10.33 3.74
CA ARG A 50 9.28 11.50 3.07
C ARG A 50 7.97 11.21 2.32
N VAL A 51 7.16 10.30 2.85
CA VAL A 51 5.85 9.91 2.31
C VAL A 51 4.71 10.77 2.85
N ARG A 52 3.56 10.73 2.20
CA ARG A 52 2.28 11.19 2.77
C ARG A 52 1.61 10.00 3.43
N VAL A 53 1.11 10.18 4.65
CA VAL A 53 0.47 9.12 5.41
C VAL A 53 -0.96 9.52 5.73
N ASP A 54 -1.90 8.64 5.39
CA ASP A 54 -3.31 8.77 5.76
C ASP A 54 -3.62 7.69 6.81
N PHE A 55 -4.06 8.11 8.01
CA PHE A 55 -4.38 7.22 9.12
C PHE A 55 -5.87 6.93 9.22
N PHE A 56 -6.21 5.68 9.51
CA PHE A 56 -7.57 5.20 9.75
C PHE A 56 -7.62 4.36 11.01
N GLY A 57 -8.67 4.56 11.83
CA GLY A 57 -8.88 3.83 13.08
C GLY A 57 -9.81 2.62 12.95
N ASN A 58 -10.40 2.38 11.77
CA ASN A 58 -11.25 1.22 11.53
C ASN A 58 -11.18 0.74 10.07
N GLY A 59 -11.42 -0.55 9.87
CA GLY A 59 -11.30 -1.18 8.55
C GLY A 59 -12.37 -0.77 7.56
N ARG A 60 -13.57 -0.39 8.01
CA ARG A 60 -14.67 0.02 7.12
C ARG A 60 -14.33 1.29 6.36
N ASP A 61 -13.72 2.25 7.04
CA ASP A 61 -13.29 3.50 6.40
C ASP A 61 -12.13 3.24 5.42
N VAL A 62 -11.26 2.28 5.74
CA VAL A 62 -10.20 1.84 4.83
C VAL A 62 -10.79 1.19 3.57
N VAL A 63 -11.76 0.29 3.70
CA VAL A 63 -12.42 -0.34 2.54
C VAL A 63 -13.02 0.73 1.63
N ARG A 64 -13.80 1.67 2.18
CA ARG A 64 -14.36 2.79 1.42
C ARG A 64 -13.28 3.64 0.74
N LYS A 65 -12.19 3.90 1.44
CA LYS A 65 -11.08 4.69 0.89
C LYS A 65 -10.39 3.96 -0.26
N ILE A 66 -10.18 2.66 -0.12
CA ILE A 66 -9.59 1.81 -1.16
C ILE A 66 -10.51 1.70 -2.39
N GLU A 67 -11.82 1.65 -2.20
CA GLU A 67 -12.78 1.65 -3.31
C GLU A 67 -12.64 2.88 -4.21
N ILE A 68 -12.37 4.03 -3.63
CA ILE A 68 -12.30 5.31 -4.33
C ILE A 68 -10.89 5.60 -4.86
N GLU A 69 -9.86 5.33 -4.05
CA GLU A 69 -8.49 5.80 -4.26
C GLU A 69 -7.42 4.71 -4.09
N GLY A 70 -7.79 3.43 -4.05
CA GLY A 70 -6.85 2.35 -3.72
C GLY A 70 -5.58 2.36 -4.57
N GLU A 71 -5.72 2.59 -5.88
CA GLU A 71 -4.59 2.65 -6.80
C GLU A 71 -3.64 3.84 -6.57
N ARG A 72 -4.04 4.83 -5.78
CA ARG A 72 -3.20 5.98 -5.44
C ARG A 72 -2.30 5.74 -4.22
N TYR A 73 -2.44 4.58 -3.56
CA TYR A 73 -1.57 4.21 -2.44
C TYR A 73 -0.43 3.32 -2.94
N ASP A 74 0.78 3.71 -2.61
CA ASP A 74 2.01 2.96 -2.92
C ASP A 74 2.28 1.86 -1.89
N ALA A 75 1.77 2.00 -0.68
CA ALA A 75 1.80 0.98 0.36
C ALA A 75 0.59 1.09 1.30
N LEU A 76 0.16 -0.07 1.83
CA LEU A 76 -0.89 -0.18 2.84
C LEU A 76 -0.30 -0.89 4.06
N LEU A 77 -0.26 -0.21 5.19
CA LEU A 77 0.20 -0.75 6.46
C LEU A 77 -1.02 -1.08 7.32
N LEU A 78 -1.28 -2.37 7.56
CA LEU A 78 -2.51 -2.83 8.18
C LEU A 78 -2.25 -3.58 9.49
N ASP A 79 -2.82 -3.10 10.60
CA ASP A 79 -2.85 -3.85 11.85
C ASP A 79 -3.92 -4.95 11.79
N LEU A 80 -3.51 -6.21 12.03
CA LEU A 80 -4.42 -7.35 12.10
C LEU A 80 -5.12 -7.48 13.45
N MET A 81 -4.52 -6.98 14.53
CA MET A 81 -4.95 -7.22 15.91
C MET A 81 -5.86 -6.11 16.44
N MET A 82 -6.75 -5.61 15.59
CA MET A 82 -7.74 -4.60 15.99
C MET A 82 -9.07 -5.27 16.36
N PRO A 83 -9.78 -4.76 17.36
CA PRO A 83 -11.15 -5.20 17.66
C PRO A 83 -12.09 -4.88 16.47
N HIS A 84 -13.07 -5.74 16.24
CA HIS A 84 -14.11 -5.60 15.22
C HIS A 84 -13.58 -5.60 13.78
N GLU A 85 -13.72 -4.50 13.05
CA GLU A 85 -13.34 -4.38 11.64
C GLU A 85 -11.89 -3.94 11.49
N GLY A 86 -10.96 -4.88 11.69
CA GLY A 86 -9.52 -4.64 11.56
C GLY A 86 -8.94 -5.02 10.20
N GLY A 87 -7.62 -5.19 10.18
CA GLY A 87 -6.87 -5.50 8.97
C GLY A 87 -7.32 -6.75 8.23
N LEU A 88 -7.85 -7.75 8.93
CA LEU A 88 -8.37 -8.98 8.29
C LEU A 88 -9.60 -8.71 7.41
N THR A 89 -10.50 -7.82 7.85
CA THR A 89 -11.66 -7.39 7.05
C THR A 89 -11.20 -6.70 5.78
N VAL A 90 -10.23 -5.79 5.90
CA VAL A 90 -9.64 -5.09 4.75
C VAL A 90 -8.95 -6.06 3.79
N LEU A 91 -8.19 -7.02 4.30
CA LEU A 91 -7.52 -8.03 3.46
C LEU A 91 -8.49 -8.88 2.67
N ARG A 92 -9.60 -9.31 3.28
CA ARG A 92 -10.65 -10.07 2.60
C ARG A 92 -11.27 -9.27 1.47
N ASP A 93 -11.55 -8.00 1.71
CA ASP A 93 -12.08 -7.09 0.68
C ASP A 93 -11.09 -6.88 -0.46
N ILE A 94 -9.83 -6.57 -0.15
CA ILE A 94 -8.76 -6.41 -1.16
C ILE A 94 -8.63 -7.67 -2.01
N ARG A 95 -8.61 -8.85 -1.38
CA ARG A 95 -8.50 -10.13 -2.09
C ARG A 95 -9.67 -10.37 -3.04
N ALA A 96 -10.88 -10.03 -2.60
CA ALA A 96 -12.11 -10.26 -3.38
C ALA A 96 -12.24 -9.31 -4.58
N HIS A 97 -11.82 -8.06 -4.42
CA HIS A 97 -12.16 -7.00 -5.39
C HIS A 97 -10.94 -6.35 -6.06
N ARG A 98 -9.74 -6.41 -5.41
CA ARG A 98 -8.52 -5.70 -5.86
C ARG A 98 -7.25 -6.45 -5.50
N ALA A 99 -7.15 -7.71 -5.91
CA ALA A 99 -6.06 -8.60 -5.52
C ALA A 99 -4.65 -8.03 -5.84
N SER A 100 -4.52 -7.17 -6.85
CA SER A 100 -3.26 -6.47 -7.18
C SER A 100 -2.71 -5.62 -6.03
N LEU A 101 -3.57 -5.08 -5.16
CA LEU A 101 -3.13 -4.30 -4.01
C LEU A 101 -2.46 -5.14 -2.92
N LEU A 102 -2.64 -6.46 -2.88
CA LEU A 102 -1.99 -7.34 -1.89
C LEU A 102 -0.47 -7.23 -1.94
N SER A 103 0.10 -7.03 -3.12
CA SER A 103 1.55 -6.82 -3.28
C SER A 103 2.07 -5.52 -2.67
N ARG A 104 1.17 -4.61 -2.26
CA ARG A 104 1.50 -3.35 -1.59
C ARG A 104 1.15 -3.36 -0.10
N VAL A 105 0.72 -4.51 0.43
CA VAL A 105 0.32 -4.62 1.84
C VAL A 105 1.50 -5.04 2.71
N VAL A 106 1.75 -4.29 3.77
CA VAL A 106 2.61 -4.64 4.90
C VAL A 106 1.71 -4.86 6.12
N LEU A 107 1.69 -6.07 6.66
CA LEU A 107 0.90 -6.40 7.84
C LEU A 107 1.68 -6.09 9.11
N MET A 108 0.98 -5.53 10.10
CA MET A 108 1.42 -5.51 11.49
C MET A 108 0.60 -6.52 12.28
N THR A 109 1.24 -7.42 13.02
CA THR A 109 0.55 -8.47 13.77
C THR A 109 1.18 -8.69 15.14
N GLY A 110 0.38 -9.03 16.14
CA GLY A 110 0.88 -9.39 17.46
C GLY A 110 1.58 -10.74 17.48
N SER A 111 2.41 -10.97 18.50
CA SER A 111 3.24 -12.18 18.70
C SER A 111 2.48 -13.46 19.04
N GLY A 112 1.20 -13.55 18.77
CA GLY A 112 0.39 -14.77 18.99
C GLY A 112 -0.33 -15.28 17.74
N SER A 113 -0.27 -14.54 16.62
CA SER A 113 -0.81 -15.01 15.34
C SER A 113 0.17 -16.01 14.73
N SER A 114 -0.26 -17.26 14.56
CA SER A 114 0.57 -18.28 13.93
C SER A 114 0.95 -17.84 12.52
N ILE A 115 2.22 -17.98 12.18
CA ILE A 115 2.80 -17.71 10.84
C ILE A 115 2.12 -18.56 9.74
N THR A 116 1.26 -19.49 10.12
CA THR A 116 0.44 -20.33 9.23
C THR A 116 -0.82 -19.62 8.71
N ASP A 117 -1.00 -18.34 9.00
CA ASP A 117 -2.10 -17.59 8.41
C ASP A 117 -1.92 -17.52 6.88
N PRO A 118 -2.89 -18.00 6.08
CA PRO A 118 -2.79 -18.03 4.62
C PRO A 118 -2.57 -16.65 3.97
N TRP A 119 -2.77 -15.56 4.73
CA TRP A 119 -2.57 -14.20 4.26
C TRP A 119 -1.09 -13.81 4.16
N CYS A 120 -0.22 -14.36 5.02
CA CYS A 120 1.19 -14.01 5.07
C CYS A 120 1.92 -14.27 3.75
N HIS A 121 1.45 -15.21 2.94
CA HIS A 121 2.03 -15.53 1.64
C HIS A 121 1.51 -14.67 0.49
N LEU A 122 0.44 -13.90 0.73
CA LEU A 122 -0.23 -13.10 -0.30
C LEU A 122 0.16 -11.63 -0.24
N VAL A 123 0.70 -11.18 0.88
CA VAL A 123 1.07 -9.77 1.11
C VAL A 123 2.55 -9.54 0.88
N PHE A 124 2.93 -8.27 0.77
CA PHE A 124 4.33 -7.89 0.55
C PHE A 124 5.25 -8.29 1.71
N ALA A 125 4.85 -7.97 2.94
CA ALA A 125 5.63 -8.28 4.15
C ALA A 125 4.75 -8.37 5.39
N VAL A 126 5.29 -9.02 6.44
CA VAL A 126 4.69 -9.09 7.77
C VAL A 126 5.70 -8.60 8.79
N VAL A 127 5.26 -7.70 9.68
CA VAL A 127 6.05 -7.16 10.79
C VAL A 127 5.36 -7.54 12.09
N HIS A 128 6.08 -8.23 12.97
CA HIS A 128 5.54 -8.70 14.26
C HIS A 128 5.69 -7.65 15.35
N LYS A 129 4.62 -7.39 16.09
CA LYS A 129 4.63 -6.55 17.32
C LYS A 129 5.10 -7.39 18.52
N PRO A 130 5.94 -6.87 19.44
CA PRO A 130 6.60 -5.59 19.36
C PRO A 130 7.71 -5.58 18.30
N PHE A 131 7.73 -4.56 17.45
CA PHE A 131 8.74 -4.44 16.39
C PHE A 131 9.80 -3.39 16.73
N ASP A 132 11.01 -3.64 16.24
CA ASP A 132 12.00 -2.59 16.08
C ASP A 132 11.55 -1.61 15.00
N GLY A 133 11.63 -0.32 15.29
CA GLY A 133 11.25 0.72 14.32
C GLY A 133 12.02 0.63 13.01
N SER A 134 13.25 0.10 13.02
CA SER A 134 14.05 -0.13 11.81
C SER A 134 13.45 -1.21 10.92
N ALA A 135 12.88 -2.28 11.48
CA ALA A 135 12.23 -3.36 10.75
C ALA A 135 10.99 -2.86 10.00
N LEU A 136 10.16 -2.04 10.67
CA LEU A 136 8.99 -1.43 10.04
C LEU A 136 9.40 -0.51 8.87
N VAL A 137 10.33 0.41 9.11
CA VAL A 137 10.82 1.35 8.09
C VAL A 137 11.43 0.60 6.90
N THR A 138 12.20 -0.45 7.14
CA THR A 138 12.81 -1.26 6.08
C THR A 138 11.75 -1.95 5.23
N SER A 139 10.73 -2.56 5.85
CA SER A 139 9.65 -3.24 5.14
C SER A 139 8.83 -2.26 4.29
N VAL A 140 8.46 -1.11 4.85
CA VAL A 140 7.70 -0.08 4.10
C VAL A 140 8.55 0.50 2.97
N ARG A 141 9.84 0.79 3.20
CA ARG A 141 10.76 1.27 2.16
C ARG A 141 10.89 0.28 1.01
N ALA A 142 11.05 -0.99 1.30
CA ALA A 142 11.14 -2.04 0.28
C ALA A 142 9.84 -2.14 -0.54
N CYS A 143 8.68 -2.06 0.13
CA CYS A 143 7.37 -2.04 -0.51
C CYS A 143 7.24 -0.84 -1.48
N LEU A 144 7.63 0.35 -1.03
CA LEU A 144 7.58 1.57 -1.84
C LEU A 144 8.52 1.54 -3.06
N ASN A 145 9.58 0.75 -3.02
CA ASN A 145 10.60 0.68 -4.07
C ASN A 145 10.42 -0.51 -5.01
N GLN A 146 9.27 -1.20 -4.96
CA GLN A 146 9.00 -2.26 -5.92
C GLN A 146 9.01 -1.72 -7.36
N PRO A 147 9.58 -2.46 -8.32
CA PRO A 147 9.46 -2.11 -9.72
C PRO A 147 8.01 -2.26 -10.17
N GLU A 148 7.53 -1.32 -11.00
CA GLU A 148 6.15 -1.30 -11.52
C GLU A 148 5.74 -2.58 -12.27
N SER A 149 6.70 -3.38 -12.73
CA SER A 149 6.48 -4.63 -13.47
C SER A 149 5.96 -5.80 -12.62
N LEU A 150 5.96 -5.69 -11.29
CA LEU A 150 5.45 -6.75 -10.39
C LEU A 150 4.02 -6.48 -9.88
N VAL A 151 3.40 -5.41 -10.31
CA VAL A 151 2.06 -4.94 -9.88
C VAL A 151 1.00 -5.19 -10.96
N ALA A 152 1.22 -6.21 -11.80
CA ALA A 152 0.26 -6.61 -12.84
C ALA A 152 -0.59 -7.81 -12.38
#